data_720f7cfe1f798ea36199f3f68b3ddd3d
#
_entry.id   720f7cfe1f798ea36199f3f68b3ddd3d
#
_cell.length_a   1.000
_cell.length_b   1.000
_cell.length_c   1.000
_cell.angle_alpha   90.00
_cell.angle_beta   90.00
_cell.angle_gamma   90.00
#
_symmetry.space_group_name_H-M   'P 1'
#
loop_
_entity.id
_entity.type
_entity.pdbx_description
1 polymer ?
#
loop_
_entity_poly.entity_id
_entity_poly.type
_entity_poly.pdbx_seq_one_letter_code
_entity_poly.pdbx_strand_id
1 'polypeptide(L)'
;MPLVKVNELLHHATENGYGVAAVNVFNYETIKWVAEAANRERIPVIIQFYPGFDKYIALKHVAAIAKDFAEKSSVPIGVHLDHSAGYEIAVSGVRDGFPSVMVDGSALPYEENMALTAAVVKTA
;
A
#
# COMPACT_ATOMS: atom_id res chain seq x y z
N MET A 1 11.26 -3.34 -13.57
CA MET A 1 9.92 -2.71 -13.56
C MET A 1 9.71 -2.00 -12.25
N PRO A 2 9.37 -0.73 -12.30
CA PRO A 2 9.34 0.09 -11.10
C PRO A 2 8.21 -0.23 -10.11
N LEU A 3 7.03 -0.70 -10.57
CA LEU A 3 6.01 -1.24 -9.67
C LEU A 3 6.44 -2.61 -9.17
N VAL A 4 6.65 -2.73 -7.86
CA VAL A 4 7.12 -3.96 -7.23
C VAL A 4 6.20 -4.35 -6.08
N LYS A 5 6.25 -5.62 -5.70
CA LYS A 5 5.55 -6.08 -4.50
C LYS A 5 6.19 -5.46 -3.26
N VAL A 6 5.38 -5.05 -2.30
CA VAL A 6 5.88 -4.45 -1.06
C VAL A 6 6.83 -5.39 -0.32
N ASN A 7 6.54 -6.69 -0.30
CA ASN A 7 7.42 -7.65 0.36
C ASN A 7 8.81 -7.74 -0.29
N GLU A 8 8.94 -7.51 -1.59
CA GLU A 8 10.25 -7.46 -2.27
C GLU A 8 11.07 -6.26 -1.79
N LEU A 9 10.43 -5.08 -1.67
CA LEU A 9 11.08 -3.90 -1.11
C LEU A 9 11.54 -4.12 0.33
N LEU A 10 10.68 -4.69 1.15
CA LEU A 10 10.97 -4.91 2.57
C LEU A 10 12.05 -5.97 2.76
N HIS A 11 12.04 -7.01 1.95
CA HIS A 11 13.06 -8.05 1.98
C HIS A 11 14.45 -7.48 1.63
N HIS A 12 14.53 -6.74 0.54
CA HIS A 12 15.77 -6.05 0.13
C HIS A 12 16.26 -5.08 1.20
N ALA A 13 15.36 -4.32 1.79
CA ALA A 13 15.69 -3.38 2.86
C ALA A 13 16.26 -4.10 4.09
N THR A 14 15.66 -5.23 4.47
CA THR A 14 16.13 -6.03 5.60
C THR A 14 17.53 -6.61 5.34
N GLU A 15 17.76 -7.16 4.15
CA GLU A 15 19.06 -7.72 3.79
C GLU A 15 20.17 -6.67 3.73
N ASN A 16 19.84 -5.43 3.40
CA ASN A 16 20.80 -4.35 3.22
C ASN A 16 20.80 -3.32 4.36
N GLY A 17 20.01 -3.53 5.41
CA GLY A 17 20.06 -2.74 6.63
C GLY A 17 19.55 -1.30 6.50
N TYR A 18 18.46 -1.06 5.72
CA TYR A 18 17.86 0.26 5.62
C TYR A 18 16.34 0.23 5.78
N GLY A 19 15.74 1.39 6.07
CA GLY A 19 14.28 1.54 6.13
C GLY A 19 13.70 2.05 4.81
N VAL A 20 12.47 1.63 4.50
CA VAL A 20 11.70 2.14 3.36
C VAL A 20 10.63 3.08 3.88
N ALA A 21 10.58 4.31 3.36
CA ALA A 21 9.51 5.24 3.70
C ALA A 21 8.18 4.76 3.12
N ALA A 22 7.14 4.73 3.95
CA ALA A 22 5.76 4.49 3.54
C ALA A 22 4.98 5.79 3.75
N VAL A 23 4.60 6.45 2.66
CA VAL A 23 4.06 7.81 2.70
C VAL A 23 2.57 7.78 2.39
N ASN A 24 1.77 8.33 3.29
CA ASN A 24 0.32 8.46 3.10
C ASN A 24 0.00 9.48 2.02
N VAL A 25 -0.87 9.07 1.11
CA VAL A 25 -1.41 9.94 0.04
C VAL A 25 -2.93 9.95 0.13
N PHE A 26 -3.57 10.98 -0.44
CA PHE A 26 -5.02 11.09 -0.41
C PHE A 26 -5.63 11.71 -1.67
N ASN A 27 -4.81 12.14 -2.62
CA ASN A 27 -5.28 12.71 -3.89
C ASN A 27 -4.24 12.52 -4.99
N TYR A 28 -4.56 12.94 -6.20
CA TYR A 28 -3.66 12.86 -7.36
C TYR A 28 -2.32 13.56 -7.10
N GLU A 29 -2.35 14.77 -6.56
CA GLU A 29 -1.16 15.59 -6.36
C GLU A 29 -0.21 14.95 -5.35
N THR A 30 -0.71 14.44 -4.23
CA THR A 30 0.15 13.79 -3.22
C THR A 30 0.77 12.51 -3.76
N ILE A 31 0.04 11.72 -4.53
CA ILE A 31 0.60 10.54 -5.21
C ILE A 31 1.73 10.95 -6.15
N LYS A 32 1.47 11.94 -7.00
CA LYS A 32 2.45 12.48 -7.94
C LYS A 32 3.71 12.96 -7.23
N TRP A 33 3.56 13.76 -6.19
CA TRP A 33 4.70 14.33 -5.48
C TRP A 33 5.58 13.27 -4.80
N VAL A 34 4.98 12.25 -4.22
CA VAL A 34 5.73 11.14 -3.62
C VAL A 34 6.52 10.38 -4.69
N ALA A 35 5.90 10.07 -5.82
CA ALA A 35 6.57 9.38 -6.92
C ALA A 35 7.70 10.24 -7.51
N GLU A 36 7.47 11.53 -7.73
CA GLU A 36 8.49 12.46 -8.23
C GLU A 36 9.67 12.60 -7.26
N ALA A 37 9.39 12.71 -5.96
CA ALA A 37 10.44 12.78 -4.94
C ALA A 37 11.28 11.49 -4.92
N ALA A 38 10.66 10.32 -4.96
CA ALA A 38 11.36 9.05 -5.02
C ALA A 38 12.29 8.96 -6.24
N ASN A 39 11.79 9.37 -7.41
CA ASN A 39 12.59 9.38 -8.64
C ASN A 39 13.77 10.37 -8.57
N ARG A 40 13.52 11.58 -8.06
CA ARG A 40 14.56 12.62 -7.92
C ARG A 40 15.67 12.19 -6.97
N GLU A 41 15.28 11.65 -5.83
CA GLU A 41 16.24 11.22 -4.79
C GLU A 41 16.83 9.83 -5.06
N ARG A 42 16.28 9.10 -6.05
CA ARG A 42 16.68 7.74 -6.43
C ARG A 42 16.55 6.74 -5.29
N ILE A 43 15.47 6.82 -4.53
CA ILE A 43 15.19 5.92 -3.42
C ILE A 43 13.87 5.18 -3.62
N PRO A 44 13.77 3.92 -3.19
CA PRO A 44 12.49 3.21 -3.20
C PRO A 44 11.53 3.81 -2.18
N VAL A 45 10.23 3.70 -2.44
CA VAL A 45 9.19 4.22 -1.55
C VAL A 45 7.95 3.33 -1.61
N ILE A 46 7.17 3.34 -0.55
CA ILE A 46 5.83 2.76 -0.52
C ILE A 46 4.82 3.93 -0.53
N ILE A 47 3.96 3.95 -1.54
CA ILE A 47 2.80 4.85 -1.59
C ILE A 47 1.66 4.12 -0.88
N GLN A 48 1.15 4.68 0.21
CA GLN A 48 0.07 4.05 0.95
C GLN A 48 -1.12 4.96 1.13
N PHE A 49 -2.31 4.35 1.17
CA PHE A 49 -3.59 5.03 1.30
C PHE A 49 -4.34 4.52 2.52
N TYR A 50 -4.85 5.45 3.33
CA TYR A 50 -5.74 5.13 4.44
C TYR A 50 -7.19 5.08 3.95
N PRO A 51 -7.88 3.93 4.05
CA PRO A 51 -9.23 3.76 3.46
C PRO A 51 -10.31 4.60 4.14
N GLY A 52 -10.02 5.25 5.26
CA GLY A 52 -10.93 6.24 5.86
C GLY A 52 -11.25 7.42 4.93
N PHE A 53 -10.47 7.64 3.89
CA PHE A 53 -10.72 8.66 2.86
C PHE A 53 -11.45 8.14 1.62
N ASP A 54 -12.02 6.94 1.67
CA ASP A 54 -12.67 6.29 0.51
C ASP A 54 -13.91 7.04 0.00
N LYS A 55 -14.54 7.86 0.84
CA LYS A 55 -15.64 8.74 0.43
C LYS A 55 -15.18 9.95 -0.37
N TYR A 56 -13.93 10.36 -0.15
CA TYR A 56 -13.31 11.45 -0.90
C TYR A 56 -12.79 10.96 -2.25
N ILE A 57 -12.12 9.82 -2.26
CA ILE A 57 -11.58 9.20 -3.48
C ILE A 57 -11.73 7.67 -3.37
N ALA A 58 -12.35 7.06 -4.38
CA ALA A 58 -12.58 5.62 -4.39
C ALA A 58 -11.27 4.84 -4.43
N LEU A 59 -11.23 3.69 -3.75
CA LEU A 59 -10.05 2.82 -3.70
C LEU A 59 -9.50 2.48 -5.08
N LYS A 60 -10.38 2.15 -6.03
CA LYS A 60 -9.99 1.82 -7.41
C LYS A 60 -9.27 2.97 -8.12
N HIS A 61 -9.65 4.21 -7.84
CA HIS A 61 -9.00 5.38 -8.43
C HIS A 61 -7.62 5.61 -7.83
N VAL A 62 -7.48 5.48 -6.51
CA VAL A 62 -6.18 5.58 -5.84
C VAL A 62 -5.23 4.50 -6.38
N ALA A 63 -5.68 3.25 -6.42
CA ALA A 63 -4.88 2.13 -6.91
C ALA A 63 -4.43 2.35 -8.36
N ALA A 64 -5.34 2.80 -9.23
CA ALA A 64 -5.03 3.06 -10.64
C ALA A 64 -3.99 4.17 -10.81
N ILE A 65 -4.16 5.29 -10.11
CA ILE A 65 -3.25 6.43 -10.19
C ILE A 65 -1.87 6.07 -9.61
N ALA A 66 -1.85 5.47 -8.42
CA ALA A 66 -0.59 5.10 -7.77
C ALA A 66 0.20 4.07 -8.59
N LYS A 67 -0.47 3.07 -9.15
CA LYS A 67 0.17 2.07 -10.01
C LYS A 67 0.69 2.69 -11.31
N ASP A 68 -0.05 3.61 -11.91
CA ASP A 68 0.42 4.31 -13.12
C ASP A 68 1.72 5.07 -12.87
N PHE A 69 1.79 5.84 -11.79
CA PHE A 69 3.03 6.52 -11.40
C PHE A 69 4.16 5.53 -11.06
N ALA A 70 3.84 4.45 -10.36
CA ALA A 70 4.83 3.43 -10.00
C ALA A 70 5.40 2.73 -11.25
N GLU A 71 4.55 2.37 -12.21
CA GLU A 71 4.97 1.71 -13.45
C GLU A 71 5.88 2.60 -14.31
N LYS A 72 5.70 3.90 -14.25
CA LYS A 72 6.51 4.90 -14.99
C LYS A 72 7.76 5.34 -14.23
N SER A 73 7.90 4.94 -12.97
CA SER A 73 9.03 5.32 -12.12
C SER A 73 10.35 4.68 -12.57
N SER A 74 11.46 5.37 -12.36
CA SER A 74 12.81 4.83 -12.54
C SER A 74 13.34 4.10 -11.30
N VAL A 75 12.63 4.19 -10.17
CA VAL A 75 12.97 3.51 -8.92
C VAL A 75 11.84 2.60 -8.48
N PRO A 76 12.11 1.56 -7.67
CA PRO A 76 11.07 0.67 -7.17
C PRO A 76 10.05 1.40 -6.30
N ILE A 77 8.77 1.25 -6.62
CA ILE A 77 7.66 1.80 -5.83
C ILE A 77 6.67 0.69 -5.50
N GLY A 78 6.36 0.52 -4.22
CA GLY A 78 5.28 -0.32 -3.73
C GLY A 78 4.00 0.50 -3.55
N VAL A 79 2.84 -0.14 -3.70
CA VAL A 79 1.53 0.48 -3.47
C VAL A 79 0.79 -0.33 -2.42
N HIS A 80 0.28 0.32 -1.39
CA HIS A 80 -0.25 -0.34 -0.20
C HIS A 80 -1.53 0.32 0.30
N LEU A 81 -2.52 -0.50 0.69
CA LEU A 81 -3.71 -0.06 1.43
C LEU A 81 -3.46 -0.27 2.92
N ASP A 82 -3.44 0.83 3.68
CA ASP A 82 -3.07 0.85 5.09
C ASP A 82 -4.30 0.85 6.00
N HIS A 83 -4.20 0.22 7.16
CA HIS A 83 -5.22 0.23 8.22
C HIS A 83 -6.67 0.02 7.76
N SER A 84 -6.92 -1.06 7.03
CA SER A 84 -8.31 -1.47 6.71
C SER A 84 -9.00 -1.94 8.00
N ALA A 85 -10.16 -1.33 8.31
CA ALA A 85 -10.84 -1.55 9.59
C ALA A 85 -11.50 -2.93 9.72
N GLY A 86 -11.53 -3.75 8.67
CA GLY A 86 -12.12 -5.08 8.70
C GLY A 86 -11.93 -5.82 7.40
N TYR A 87 -12.49 -7.02 7.34
CA TYR A 87 -12.38 -7.92 6.19
C TYR A 87 -12.89 -7.29 4.89
N GLU A 88 -14.08 -6.68 4.92
CA GLU A 88 -14.73 -6.14 3.71
C GLU A 88 -13.89 -5.05 3.04
N ILE A 89 -13.33 -4.12 3.82
CA ILE A 89 -12.49 -3.05 3.28
C ILE A 89 -11.18 -3.62 2.71
N ALA A 90 -10.52 -4.52 3.44
CA ALA A 90 -9.28 -5.13 2.98
C ALA A 90 -9.48 -5.89 1.66
N VAL A 91 -10.55 -6.68 1.56
CA VAL A 91 -10.88 -7.46 0.36
C VAL A 91 -11.30 -6.55 -0.79
N SER A 92 -12.05 -5.47 -0.52
CA SER A 92 -12.37 -4.50 -1.56
C SER A 92 -11.11 -3.83 -2.12
N GLY A 93 -10.11 -3.57 -1.27
CA GLY A 93 -8.81 -3.08 -1.71
C GLY A 93 -8.12 -4.04 -2.68
N VAL A 94 -8.14 -5.33 -2.40
CA VAL A 94 -7.60 -6.36 -3.31
C VAL A 94 -8.34 -6.32 -4.65
N ARG A 95 -9.67 -6.31 -4.64
CA ARG A 95 -10.50 -6.25 -5.85
C ARG A 95 -10.26 -4.98 -6.67
N ASP A 96 -10.07 -3.87 -5.98
CA ASP A 96 -9.86 -2.56 -6.61
C ASP A 96 -8.43 -2.34 -7.10
N GLY A 97 -7.54 -3.32 -6.88
CA GLY A 97 -6.24 -3.35 -7.51
C GLY A 97 -5.05 -2.96 -6.64
N PHE A 98 -5.22 -2.85 -5.31
CA PHE A 98 -4.08 -2.68 -4.41
C PHE A 98 -3.26 -3.97 -4.36
N PRO A 99 -1.97 -3.92 -4.71
CA PRO A 99 -1.10 -5.10 -4.68
C PRO A 99 -0.66 -5.51 -3.28
N SER A 100 -0.93 -4.68 -2.29
CA SER A 100 -0.65 -4.94 -0.88
C SER A 100 -1.75 -4.33 -0.02
N VAL A 101 -2.23 -5.05 0.98
CA VAL A 101 -3.26 -4.57 1.90
C VAL A 101 -2.91 -4.94 3.34
N MET A 102 -3.32 -4.10 4.28
CA MET A 102 -3.27 -4.37 5.72
C MET A 102 -4.68 -4.38 6.30
N VAL A 103 -5.02 -5.41 7.05
CA VAL A 103 -6.19 -5.41 7.91
C VAL A 103 -5.76 -5.11 9.34
N ASP A 104 -6.45 -4.19 9.99
CA ASP A 104 -6.11 -3.76 11.36
C ASP A 104 -7.10 -4.36 12.36
N GLY A 105 -6.69 -5.42 13.00
CA GLY A 105 -7.42 -6.07 14.09
C GLY A 105 -6.89 -5.72 15.48
N SER A 106 -6.10 -4.65 15.60
CA SER A 106 -5.42 -4.29 16.86
C SER A 106 -6.38 -4.00 18.03
N ALA A 107 -7.61 -3.59 17.74
CA ALA A 107 -8.65 -3.34 18.74
C ALA A 107 -9.40 -4.62 19.16
N LEU A 108 -9.16 -5.75 18.50
CA LEU A 108 -9.81 -7.03 18.78
C LEU A 108 -8.99 -7.87 19.75
N PRO A 109 -9.64 -8.81 20.48
CA PRO A 109 -8.90 -9.84 21.21
C PRO A 109 -7.97 -10.62 20.27
N TYR A 110 -6.88 -11.14 20.80
CA TYR A 110 -5.84 -11.83 20.03
C TYR A 110 -6.37 -12.88 19.05
N GLU A 111 -7.24 -13.76 19.53
CA GLU A 111 -7.81 -14.85 18.71
C GLU A 111 -8.64 -14.32 17.53
N GLU A 112 -9.42 -13.27 17.76
CA GLU A 112 -10.24 -12.64 16.73
C GLU A 112 -9.37 -11.90 15.71
N ASN A 113 -8.34 -11.20 16.16
CA ASN A 113 -7.37 -10.54 15.29
C ASN A 113 -6.66 -11.57 14.40
N MET A 114 -6.22 -12.68 14.98
CA MET A 114 -5.57 -13.75 14.22
C MET A 114 -6.50 -14.35 13.17
N ALA A 115 -7.75 -14.63 13.53
CA ALA A 115 -8.74 -15.18 12.61
C ALA A 115 -9.07 -14.21 11.46
N LEU A 116 -9.22 -12.92 11.76
CA LEU A 116 -9.46 -11.87 10.77
C LEU A 116 -8.29 -11.76 9.78
N THR A 117 -7.08 -11.72 10.29
CA THR A 117 -5.87 -11.62 9.46
C THR A 117 -5.72 -12.86 8.58
N ALA A 118 -5.93 -14.05 9.12
CA ALA A 118 -5.89 -15.29 8.35
C ALA A 118 -6.93 -15.32 7.22
N ALA A 119 -8.15 -14.81 7.47
CA ALA A 119 -9.21 -14.73 6.46
C ALA A 119 -8.82 -13.80 5.30
N VAL A 120 -8.22 -12.65 5.59
CA VAL A 120 -7.75 -11.71 4.56
C VAL A 120 -6.60 -12.34 3.75
N VAL A 121 -5.63 -12.95 4.41
CA VAL A 121 -4.49 -13.63 3.75
C VAL A 121 -5.00 -14.70 2.79
N LYS A 122 -5.99 -15.49 3.20
CA LYS A 122 -6.56 -16.55 2.36
C LYS A 122 -7.24 -16.00 1.11
N THR A 123 -7.86 -14.83 1.19
CA THR A 123 -8.56 -14.19 0.07
C THR A 123 -7.62 -13.44 -0.86
N ALA A 124 -6.55 -12.89 -0.33
CA ALA A 124 -5.59 -12.05 -1.07
C ALA A 124 -4.78 -12.83 -2.13
#